data_d398a0f7e0ce86ba0f5db1112b26f959
#
_entry.id   d398a0f7e0ce86ba0f5db1112b26f959
#
_cell.length_a   1.000
_cell.length_b   1.000
_cell.length_c   1.000
_cell.angle_alpha   90.00
_cell.angle_beta   90.00
_cell.angle_gamma   90.00
#
_symmetry.space_group_name_H-M   'P 1'
#
loop_
_entity.id
_entity.type
_entity.pdbx_description
1 polymer ?
#
loop_
_entity_poly.entity_id
_entity_poly.type
_entity_poly.pdbx_seq_one_letter_code
_entity_poly.pdbx_strand_id
1 'polypeptide(L)'
;MHLKLIGVIMFRIKWIFLSVFLFLGLSISANSYEANQAGVSKERLDRIVPMLQENIRAGRFPGFITAVARKGKVVHFETVGYSDVEKQIPLQKDSLFRIYSMSKPITGVALMILLEEGKVRLNDPVSLYIPEFATTEVMVVNEDGSTS
;
A
#
# COMPACT_ATOMS: atom_id res chain seq x y z
N MET A 1 50.00 -26.34 -26.66
CA MET A 1 49.71 -25.80 -25.32
C MET A 1 48.40 -25.00 -25.23
N HIS A 2 47.68 -24.76 -26.34
CA HIS A 2 46.41 -23.97 -26.38
C HIS A 2 45.11 -24.78 -26.12
N LEU A 3 45.09 -26.09 -26.38
CA LEU A 3 43.86 -26.89 -26.20
C LEU A 3 43.43 -27.15 -24.76
N LYS A 4 44.35 -27.19 -23.81
CA LYS A 4 44.03 -27.41 -22.37
C LYS A 4 43.39 -26.19 -21.71
N LEU A 5 43.69 -24.98 -22.19
CA LEU A 5 43.16 -23.74 -21.64
C LEU A 5 41.70 -23.53 -21.94
N ILE A 6 41.23 -23.91 -23.16
CA ILE A 6 39.83 -23.78 -23.62
C ILE A 6 38.91 -24.70 -22.82
N GLY A 7 39.35 -25.93 -22.50
CA GLY A 7 38.55 -26.88 -21.71
C GLY A 7 38.29 -26.40 -20.27
N VAL A 8 39.25 -25.73 -19.64
CA VAL A 8 39.12 -25.21 -18.26
C VAL A 8 38.20 -23.99 -18.22
N ILE A 9 38.23 -23.13 -19.24
CA ILE A 9 37.39 -21.95 -19.33
C ILE A 9 35.93 -22.38 -19.58
N MET A 10 35.66 -23.32 -20.47
CA MET A 10 34.31 -23.84 -20.73
C MET A 10 33.73 -24.59 -19.52
N PHE A 11 34.55 -25.29 -18.74
CA PHE A 11 34.08 -25.98 -17.53
C PHE A 11 33.67 -24.98 -16.42
N ARG A 12 34.43 -23.90 -16.24
CA ARG A 12 34.11 -22.83 -15.28
C ARG A 12 32.85 -22.05 -15.64
N ILE A 13 32.64 -21.79 -16.94
CA ILE A 13 31.42 -21.10 -17.44
C ILE A 13 30.18 -21.94 -17.19
N LYS A 14 30.21 -23.27 -17.36
CA LYS A 14 29.08 -24.16 -17.06
C LYS A 14 28.68 -24.11 -15.57
N TRP A 15 29.62 -24.01 -14.66
CA TRP A 15 29.34 -23.93 -13.22
C TRP A 15 28.78 -22.57 -12.81
N ILE A 16 29.19 -21.49 -13.47
CA ILE A 16 28.64 -20.15 -13.24
C ILE A 16 27.16 -20.08 -13.71
N PHE A 17 26.85 -20.64 -14.86
CA PHE A 17 25.44 -20.69 -15.32
C PHE A 17 24.57 -21.61 -14.46
N LEU A 18 25.10 -22.70 -13.93
CA LEU A 18 24.37 -23.60 -13.03
C LEU A 18 24.09 -22.93 -11.69
N SER A 19 25.03 -22.15 -11.15
CA SER A 19 24.83 -21.42 -9.88
C SER A 19 23.83 -20.25 -10.03
N VAL A 20 23.83 -19.53 -11.15
CA VAL A 20 22.86 -18.45 -11.42
C VAL A 20 21.45 -19.01 -11.58
N PHE A 21 21.29 -20.19 -12.21
CA PHE A 21 19.98 -20.83 -12.36
C PHE A 21 19.43 -21.38 -11.03
N LEU A 22 20.30 -21.81 -10.11
CA LEU A 22 19.93 -22.27 -8.78
C LEU A 22 19.44 -21.12 -7.87
N PHE A 23 19.98 -19.90 -8.07
CA PHE A 23 19.57 -18.71 -7.32
C PHE A 23 18.25 -18.09 -7.82
N LEU A 24 17.91 -18.21 -9.12
CA LEU A 24 16.63 -17.73 -9.65
C LEU A 24 15.44 -18.61 -9.25
N GLY A 25 15.66 -19.88 -8.90
CA GLY A 25 14.59 -20.81 -8.50
C GLY A 25 14.10 -20.64 -7.06
N LEU A 26 14.84 -19.95 -6.20
CA LEU A 26 14.52 -19.83 -4.77
C LEU A 26 13.64 -18.62 -4.41
N SER A 27 13.43 -17.68 -5.36
CA SER A 27 12.72 -16.43 -5.06
C SER A 27 11.18 -16.55 -5.07
N ILE A 28 10.62 -17.62 -5.60
CA ILE A 28 9.15 -17.77 -5.77
C ILE A 28 8.48 -18.40 -4.53
N SER A 29 9.24 -19.11 -3.68
CA SER A 29 8.68 -19.79 -2.49
C SER A 29 8.61 -18.92 -1.22
N ALA A 30 9.30 -17.77 -1.15
CA ALA A 30 9.43 -16.99 0.08
C ALA A 30 8.08 -16.40 0.55
N ASN A 31 7.26 -15.89 -0.37
CA ASN A 31 6.01 -15.22 0.00
C ASN A 31 4.91 -16.16 0.54
N SER A 32 4.85 -17.41 0.08
CA SER A 32 3.81 -18.37 0.55
C SER A 32 4.09 -18.89 1.96
N TYR A 33 5.36 -19.05 2.29
CA TYR A 33 5.78 -19.52 3.60
C TYR A 33 5.53 -18.46 4.69
N GLU A 34 5.81 -17.19 4.39
CA GLU A 34 5.60 -16.08 5.33
C GLU A 34 4.12 -15.85 5.68
N ALA A 35 3.19 -15.95 4.73
CA ALA A 35 1.77 -15.79 4.99
C ALA A 35 1.26 -16.86 5.97
N ASN A 36 1.59 -18.12 5.74
CA ASN A 36 1.18 -19.24 6.59
C ASN A 36 1.79 -19.15 7.99
N GLN A 37 3.07 -18.72 8.12
CA GLN A 37 3.71 -18.47 9.41
C GLN A 37 3.06 -17.33 10.19
N ALA A 38 2.56 -16.30 9.50
CA ALA A 38 1.77 -15.27 10.12
C ALA A 38 0.36 -15.75 10.53
N GLY A 39 -0.03 -16.99 10.19
CA GLY A 39 -1.35 -17.54 10.43
C GLY A 39 -2.42 -16.98 9.47
N VAL A 40 -2.02 -16.65 8.25
CA VAL A 40 -2.91 -16.23 7.15
C VAL A 40 -2.85 -17.26 6.03
N SER A 41 -4.00 -17.74 5.57
CA SER A 41 -4.05 -18.69 4.46
C SER A 41 -3.67 -17.99 3.14
N LYS A 42 -2.55 -18.39 2.57
CA LYS A 42 -2.13 -17.92 1.24
C LYS A 42 -3.18 -18.22 0.17
N GLU A 43 -3.78 -19.39 0.21
CA GLU A 43 -4.83 -19.78 -0.73
C GLU A 43 -6.02 -18.82 -0.74
N ARG A 44 -6.39 -18.28 0.44
CA ARG A 44 -7.45 -17.26 0.55
C ARG A 44 -6.99 -15.91 0.03
N LEU A 45 -5.74 -15.52 0.29
CA LEU A 45 -5.18 -14.28 -0.25
C LEU A 45 -5.11 -14.31 -1.78
N ASP A 46 -4.80 -15.45 -2.37
CA ASP A 46 -4.69 -15.62 -3.82
C ASP A 46 -6.04 -15.41 -4.55
N ARG A 47 -7.16 -15.41 -3.84
CA ARG A 47 -8.51 -15.10 -4.39
C ARG A 47 -8.74 -13.61 -4.59
N ILE A 48 -7.96 -12.74 -3.94
CA ILE A 48 -8.13 -11.28 -4.00
C ILE A 48 -7.90 -10.79 -5.43
N VAL A 49 -6.75 -11.11 -6.02
CA VAL A 49 -6.37 -10.60 -7.35
C VAL A 49 -7.37 -10.98 -8.45
N PRO A 50 -7.81 -12.24 -8.60
CA PRO A 50 -8.82 -12.61 -9.61
C PRO A 50 -10.14 -11.84 -9.46
N MET A 51 -10.61 -11.65 -8.23
CA MET A 51 -11.82 -10.87 -7.94
C MET A 51 -11.67 -9.40 -8.36
N LEU A 52 -10.52 -8.79 -8.08
CA LEU A 52 -10.25 -7.41 -8.46
C LEU A 52 -10.13 -7.24 -9.99
N GLN A 53 -9.49 -8.18 -10.66
CA GLN A 53 -9.40 -8.21 -12.12
C GLN A 53 -10.77 -8.29 -12.79
N GLU A 54 -11.70 -9.05 -12.20
CA GLU A 54 -13.09 -9.11 -12.69
C GLU A 54 -13.78 -7.76 -12.59
N ASN A 55 -13.61 -7.03 -11.49
CA ASN A 55 -14.17 -5.68 -11.33
C ASN A 55 -13.57 -4.67 -12.32
N ILE A 56 -12.29 -4.79 -12.66
CA ILE A 56 -11.63 -3.96 -13.67
C ILE A 56 -12.17 -4.29 -15.07
N ARG A 57 -12.26 -5.59 -15.42
CA ARG A 57 -12.84 -6.02 -16.70
C ARG A 57 -14.28 -5.57 -16.90
N ALA A 58 -15.05 -5.52 -15.80
CA ALA A 58 -16.41 -5.00 -15.80
C ALA A 58 -16.50 -3.46 -15.86
N GLY A 59 -15.37 -2.75 -15.96
CA GLY A 59 -15.30 -1.29 -16.02
C GLY A 59 -15.73 -0.56 -14.75
N ARG A 60 -15.84 -1.27 -13.61
CA ARG A 60 -16.29 -0.66 -12.34
C ARG A 60 -15.23 0.20 -11.69
N PHE A 61 -13.97 -0.19 -11.84
CA PHE A 61 -12.82 0.51 -11.25
C PHE A 61 -11.62 0.47 -12.20
N PRO A 62 -10.78 1.51 -12.20
CA PRO A 62 -9.57 1.55 -13.02
C PRO A 62 -8.47 0.63 -12.51
N GLY A 63 -8.35 0.49 -11.20
CA GLY A 63 -7.29 -0.31 -10.58
C GLY A 63 -7.40 -0.36 -9.06
N PHE A 64 -6.60 -1.23 -8.47
CA PHE A 64 -6.54 -1.46 -7.03
C PHE A 64 -5.12 -1.66 -6.55
N ILE A 65 -4.82 -1.17 -5.36
CA ILE A 65 -3.71 -1.63 -4.53
C ILE A 65 -4.31 -2.30 -3.30
N THR A 66 -3.87 -3.51 -3.00
CA THR A 66 -4.30 -4.24 -1.81
C THR A 66 -3.11 -4.67 -0.98
N ALA A 67 -3.20 -4.46 0.33
CA ALA A 67 -2.19 -4.87 1.28
C ALA A 67 -2.85 -5.56 2.48
N VAL A 68 -2.26 -6.66 2.93
CA VAL A 68 -2.62 -7.32 4.19
C VAL A 68 -1.35 -7.47 5.01
N ALA A 69 -1.41 -7.00 6.25
CA ALA A 69 -0.34 -7.17 7.22
C ALA A 69 -0.85 -7.90 8.45
N ARG A 70 -0.05 -8.79 9.02
CA ARG A 70 -0.33 -9.49 10.27
C ARG A 70 0.95 -9.71 11.06
N LYS A 71 0.88 -9.51 12.37
CA LYS A 71 2.04 -9.62 13.27
C LYS A 71 3.25 -8.79 12.80
N GLY A 72 2.99 -7.57 12.31
CA GLY A 72 4.02 -6.65 11.83
C GLY A 72 4.64 -7.03 10.47
N LYS A 73 4.14 -8.07 9.78
CA LYS A 73 4.63 -8.49 8.46
C LYS A 73 3.58 -8.26 7.39
N VAL A 74 3.99 -7.71 6.25
CA VAL A 74 3.14 -7.62 5.05
C VAL A 74 3.14 -8.99 4.38
N VAL A 75 1.98 -9.62 4.33
CA VAL A 75 1.78 -10.98 3.78
C VAL A 75 1.10 -10.98 2.42
N HIS A 76 0.60 -9.83 1.99
CA HIS A 76 0.02 -9.59 0.67
C HIS A 76 0.20 -8.12 0.32
N PHE A 77 0.70 -7.83 -0.87
CA PHE A 77 0.80 -6.47 -1.41
C PHE A 77 0.81 -6.54 -2.94
N GLU A 78 -0.37 -6.34 -3.53
CA GLU A 78 -0.58 -6.50 -4.96
C GLU A 78 -1.20 -5.25 -5.58
N THR A 79 -0.84 -5.00 -6.84
CA THR A 79 -1.40 -3.95 -7.68
C THR A 79 -2.04 -4.58 -8.90
N VAL A 80 -3.25 -4.13 -9.27
CA VAL A 80 -3.95 -4.58 -10.47
C VAL A 80 -4.61 -3.38 -11.16
N GLY A 81 -4.59 -3.38 -12.49
CA GLY A 81 -5.18 -2.33 -13.33
C GLY A 81 -4.28 -1.14 -13.57
N TYR A 82 -4.90 0.01 -13.78
CA TYR A 82 -4.25 1.20 -14.31
C TYR A 82 -4.40 2.40 -13.39
N SER A 83 -3.39 3.27 -13.36
CA SER A 83 -3.45 4.61 -12.80
C SER A 83 -4.09 5.61 -13.78
N ASP A 84 -3.96 5.34 -15.09
CA ASP A 84 -4.58 6.07 -16.18
C ASP A 84 -5.05 5.05 -17.22
N VAL A 85 -6.38 4.89 -17.32
CA VAL A 85 -7.00 3.89 -18.22
C VAL A 85 -6.85 4.30 -19.68
N GLU A 86 -6.97 5.60 -19.98
CA GLU A 86 -6.91 6.11 -21.37
C GLU A 86 -5.50 5.91 -21.95
N LYS A 87 -4.47 6.20 -21.14
CA LYS A 87 -3.06 6.03 -21.52
C LYS A 87 -2.51 4.63 -21.25
N GLN A 88 -3.32 3.74 -20.68
CA GLN A 88 -2.90 2.38 -20.31
C GLN A 88 -1.67 2.36 -19.37
N ILE A 89 -1.54 3.38 -18.49
CA ILE A 89 -0.44 3.45 -17.54
C ILE A 89 -0.75 2.50 -16.37
N PRO A 90 0.06 1.45 -16.15
CA PRO A 90 -0.21 0.49 -15.07
C PRO A 90 -0.09 1.15 -13.70
N LEU A 91 -0.93 0.71 -12.78
CA LEU A 91 -0.86 1.11 -11.37
C LEU A 91 0.40 0.52 -10.74
N GLN A 92 1.15 1.33 -10.00
CA GLN A 92 2.39 0.94 -9.33
C GLN A 92 2.19 0.88 -7.80
N LYS A 93 3.06 0.12 -7.10
CA LYS A 93 3.00 -0.01 -5.63
C LYS A 93 3.24 1.30 -4.89
N ASP A 94 3.92 2.24 -5.52
CA ASP A 94 4.24 3.58 -5.03
C ASP A 94 3.33 4.67 -5.61
N SER A 95 2.25 4.30 -6.30
CA SER A 95 1.27 5.26 -6.82
C SER A 95 0.62 6.06 -5.69
N LEU A 96 0.45 7.37 -5.92
CA LEU A 96 -0.15 8.28 -4.96
C LEU A 96 -1.67 8.27 -5.06
N PHE A 97 -2.33 8.24 -3.92
CA PHE A 97 -3.78 8.26 -3.78
C PHE A 97 -4.26 9.44 -2.95
N ARG A 98 -5.39 10.02 -3.34
CA ARG A 98 -6.17 10.86 -2.44
C ARG A 98 -6.92 9.97 -1.46
N ILE A 99 -6.63 10.11 -0.17
CA ILE A 99 -7.23 9.25 0.87
C ILE A 99 -8.48 9.86 1.51
N TYR A 100 -8.87 11.06 1.09
CA TYR A 100 -10.09 11.77 1.55
C TYR A 100 -10.24 11.70 3.08
N SER A 101 -11.37 11.23 3.58
CA SER A 101 -11.66 11.15 5.02
C SER A 101 -10.73 10.23 5.82
N MET A 102 -9.96 9.36 5.16
CA MET A 102 -8.88 8.60 5.82
C MET A 102 -7.74 9.49 6.33
N SER A 103 -7.70 10.78 5.95
CA SER A 103 -6.80 11.76 6.54
C SER A 103 -7.14 12.06 8.01
N LYS A 104 -8.42 11.92 8.42
CA LYS A 104 -8.87 12.22 9.80
C LYS A 104 -8.12 11.40 10.88
N PRO A 105 -8.00 10.08 10.76
CA PRO A 105 -7.22 9.29 11.73
C PRO A 105 -5.76 9.74 11.82
N ILE A 106 -5.13 10.10 10.69
CA ILE A 106 -3.74 10.55 10.67
C ILE A 106 -3.59 11.89 11.40
N THR A 107 -4.47 12.84 11.11
CA THR A 107 -4.53 14.14 11.82
C THR A 107 -4.85 13.94 13.30
N GLY A 108 -5.76 13.02 13.62
CA GLY A 108 -6.10 12.68 14.99
C GLY A 108 -4.90 12.15 15.79
N VAL A 109 -4.11 11.26 15.20
CA VAL A 109 -2.87 10.76 15.84
C VAL A 109 -1.88 11.90 16.07
N ALA A 110 -1.68 12.79 15.10
CA ALA A 110 -0.81 13.96 15.26
C ALA A 110 -1.27 14.86 16.42
N LEU A 111 -2.59 15.07 16.55
CA LEU A 111 -3.15 15.83 17.66
C LEU A 111 -2.95 15.11 19.01
N MET A 112 -3.09 13.77 19.04
CA MET A 112 -2.86 12.99 20.27
C MET A 112 -1.41 13.04 20.73
N ILE A 113 -0.44 13.12 19.81
CA ILE A 113 0.97 13.33 20.16
C ILE A 113 1.15 14.69 20.86
N LEU A 114 0.54 15.76 20.33
CA LEU A 114 0.60 17.07 20.97
C LEU A 114 -0.07 17.10 22.34
N LEU A 115 -1.15 16.33 22.52
CA LEU A 115 -1.82 16.16 23.80
C LEU A 115 -0.91 15.41 24.79
N GLU A 116 -0.28 14.34 24.38
CA GLU A 116 0.68 13.57 25.19
C GLU A 116 1.87 14.43 25.63
N GLU A 117 2.34 15.32 24.75
CA GLU A 117 3.38 16.33 25.05
C GLU A 117 2.90 17.50 25.91
N GLY A 118 1.62 17.55 26.25
CA GLY A 118 1.02 18.63 27.06
C GLY A 118 0.90 19.99 26.34
N LYS A 119 1.02 20.01 25.00
CA LYS A 119 0.93 21.21 24.17
C LYS A 119 -0.50 21.61 23.86
N VAL A 120 -1.44 20.67 23.88
CA VAL A 120 -2.88 20.89 23.69
C VAL A 120 -3.67 20.14 24.75
N ARG A 121 -4.90 20.60 25.04
CA ARG A 121 -5.85 19.91 25.91
C ARG A 121 -7.13 19.62 25.12
N LEU A 122 -7.84 18.54 25.46
CA LEU A 122 -9.07 18.15 24.77
C LEU A 122 -10.18 19.21 24.84
N ASN A 123 -10.20 20.02 25.90
CA ASN A 123 -11.22 21.05 26.13
C ASN A 123 -10.78 22.44 25.70
N ASP A 124 -9.58 22.58 25.12
CA ASP A 124 -9.12 23.88 24.63
C ASP A 124 -9.94 24.27 23.38
N PRO A 125 -10.41 25.51 23.30
CA PRO A 125 -11.05 25.98 22.07
C PRO A 125 -10.03 26.04 20.93
N VAL A 126 -10.43 25.66 19.73
CA VAL A 126 -9.58 25.70 18.51
C VAL A 126 -8.98 27.09 18.30
N SER A 127 -9.73 28.15 18.63
CA SER A 127 -9.30 29.55 18.50
C SER A 127 -8.09 29.92 19.37
N LEU A 128 -7.76 29.11 20.37
CA LEU A 128 -6.53 29.29 21.14
C LEU A 128 -5.27 29.04 20.29
N TYR A 129 -5.37 28.16 19.32
CA TYR A 129 -4.27 27.75 18.43
C TYR A 129 -4.39 28.35 17.03
N ILE A 130 -5.62 28.58 16.58
CA ILE A 130 -5.95 29.12 15.26
C ILE A 130 -6.96 30.27 15.49
N PRO A 131 -6.45 31.52 15.69
CA PRO A 131 -7.29 32.67 16.09
C PRO A 131 -8.45 32.97 15.13
N GLU A 132 -8.34 32.59 13.87
CA GLU A 132 -9.37 32.78 12.84
C GLU A 132 -10.68 32.06 13.18
N PHE A 133 -10.64 31.03 14.00
CA PHE A 133 -11.82 30.31 14.47
C PHE A 133 -12.58 31.02 15.62
N ALA A 134 -12.06 32.13 16.16
CA ALA A 134 -12.72 32.84 17.25
C ALA A 134 -14.06 33.48 16.85
N THR A 135 -14.22 33.80 15.58
CA THR A 135 -15.42 34.44 15.02
C THR A 135 -16.20 33.51 14.07
N THR A 136 -15.89 32.20 14.08
CA THR A 136 -16.58 31.24 13.24
C THR A 136 -17.99 30.98 13.78
N GLU A 137 -18.99 31.20 12.95
CA GLU A 137 -20.38 30.90 13.26
C GLU A 137 -20.79 29.57 12.63
N VAL A 138 -21.75 28.89 13.24
CA VAL A 138 -22.35 27.66 12.71
C VAL A 138 -23.60 28.05 11.96
N MET A 139 -23.64 27.74 10.66
CA MET A 139 -24.84 27.94 9.86
C MET A 139 -25.96 27.03 10.40
N VAL A 140 -27.03 27.65 10.86
CA VAL A 140 -28.25 26.95 11.27
C VAL A 140 -29.27 27.06 10.15
N VAL A 141 -29.81 25.91 9.73
CA VAL A 141 -30.95 25.86 8.79
C VAL A 141 -32.22 25.82 9.61
N ASN A 142 -33.03 26.85 9.50
CA ASN A 142 -34.29 26.97 10.19
C ASN A 142 -35.36 26.06 9.54
N GLU A 143 -36.46 25.84 10.24
CA GLU A 143 -37.59 25.00 9.74
C GLU A 143 -38.22 25.53 8.45
N ASP A 144 -38.13 26.83 8.20
CA ASP A 144 -38.61 27.49 6.98
C ASP A 144 -37.61 27.44 5.80
N GLY A 145 -36.44 26.78 6.00
CA GLY A 145 -35.38 26.68 5.01
C GLY A 145 -34.45 27.91 4.92
N SER A 146 -34.67 28.94 5.73
CA SER A 146 -33.77 30.07 5.83
C SER A 146 -32.48 29.67 6.61
N THR A 147 -31.39 30.40 6.43
CA THR A 147 -30.12 30.22 7.15
C THR A 147 -29.85 31.43 8.04
N SER A 148 -29.37 31.18 9.22
CA SER A 148 -28.87 32.16 10.18
C SER A 148 -27.51 31.78 10.71
#